data_abda9732f706c30f8116635b6b0ddced
#
_entry.id   abda9732f706c30f8116635b6b0ddced
#
_cell.length_a   1.000
_cell.length_b   1.000
_cell.length_c   1.000
_cell.angle_alpha   90.00
_cell.angle_beta   90.00
_cell.angle_gamma   90.00
#
_symmetry.space_group_name_H-M   'P 1'
#
loop_
_entity.id
_entity.type
_entity.pdbx_description
1 polymer ?
#
loop_
_entity_poly.entity_id
_entity_poly.type
_entity_poly.pdbx_seq_one_letter_code
_entity_poly.pdbx_strand_id
1 'polypeptide(L)'
;RMGYAPSKPCKPLFIDDSASAYLHLLYQNNERAPHIDGLALAYAHTKVLEVPDRPIRPEILRPLLAACRNGLRLEIEYVSLNTPNVEIRLIAPHTLVYSGMRWHVRAYCEKNRQYRDFVLSRLRGNPDLLDASENTRELDEDWNTEVPIIFTPDSRLNAAQQCIIETDFGMTGGKLVVSSRKALVKYVLARYQVDPRNQATNPEAQQIVVSNIKELRPWLMHD
;
A
#
# COMPACT_ATOMS: atom_id res chain seq x y z
N ARG A 1 29.32 -14.72 -25.72
CA ARG A 1 28.60 -15.68 -24.86
C ARG A 1 27.58 -16.41 -25.70
N MET A 2 27.71 -17.75 -25.83
CA MET A 2 26.69 -18.57 -26.48
C MET A 2 25.51 -18.69 -25.48
N GLY A 3 24.35 -18.21 -25.89
CA GLY A 3 23.10 -18.38 -25.14
C GLY A 3 22.23 -19.43 -25.84
N TYR A 4 21.46 -20.17 -25.10
CA TYR A 4 20.42 -21.06 -25.65
C TYR A 4 19.23 -20.22 -26.08
N ALA A 5 18.80 -20.35 -27.33
CA ALA A 5 17.52 -19.84 -27.81
C ALA A 5 16.61 -21.02 -28.14
N PRO A 6 15.34 -21.03 -27.72
CA PRO A 6 14.44 -22.11 -28.08
C PRO A 6 14.20 -22.13 -29.59
N SER A 7 14.32 -23.33 -30.21
CA SER A 7 14.14 -23.53 -31.64
C SER A 7 12.67 -23.53 -32.10
N LYS A 8 11.69 -23.51 -31.16
CA LYS A 8 10.25 -23.47 -31.40
C LYS A 8 9.58 -22.67 -30.25
N PRO A 9 8.38 -22.14 -30.47
CA PRO A 9 7.61 -21.54 -29.36
C PRO A 9 7.51 -22.52 -28.21
N CYS A 10 8.16 -22.21 -27.10
CA CYS A 10 8.11 -23.02 -25.89
C CYS A 10 6.93 -22.51 -25.05
N LYS A 11 5.96 -23.37 -24.74
CA LYS A 11 4.97 -23.09 -23.72
C LYS A 11 5.51 -23.58 -22.37
N PRO A 12 5.80 -22.69 -21.43
CA PRO A 12 6.24 -23.10 -20.11
C PRO A 12 5.11 -23.89 -19.41
N LEU A 13 5.46 -25.00 -18.77
CA LEU A 13 4.50 -25.83 -18.02
C LEU A 13 4.27 -25.37 -16.57
N PHE A 14 5.21 -24.56 -16.03
CA PHE A 14 5.24 -24.19 -14.61
C PHE A 14 5.39 -22.68 -14.38
N ILE A 15 5.39 -21.87 -15.44
CA ILE A 15 5.50 -20.42 -15.35
C ILE A 15 4.33 -19.84 -16.11
N ASP A 16 3.65 -18.88 -15.49
CA ASP A 16 2.67 -18.04 -16.17
C ASP A 16 3.37 -17.31 -17.33
N ASP A 17 2.89 -17.50 -18.57
CA ASP A 17 3.41 -16.90 -19.79
C ASP A 17 2.86 -15.48 -20.02
N SER A 18 2.20 -14.91 -19.01
CA SER A 18 1.63 -13.58 -19.07
C SER A 18 2.73 -12.51 -19.18
N ALA A 19 2.57 -11.60 -20.13
CA ALA A 19 3.47 -10.44 -20.27
C ALA A 19 3.47 -9.57 -18.99
N SER A 20 2.33 -9.51 -18.29
CA SER A 20 2.21 -8.80 -17.01
C SER A 20 3.08 -9.42 -15.92
N ALA A 21 3.14 -10.77 -15.84
CA ALA A 21 4.00 -11.45 -14.88
C ALA A 21 5.49 -11.16 -15.15
N TYR A 22 5.89 -11.13 -16.43
CA TYR A 22 7.25 -10.75 -16.82
C TYR A 22 7.58 -9.30 -16.46
N LEU A 23 6.68 -8.34 -16.75
CA LEU A 23 6.87 -6.93 -16.38
C LEU A 23 6.96 -6.74 -14.86
N HIS A 24 6.16 -7.49 -14.11
CA HIS A 24 6.22 -7.47 -12.65
C HIS A 24 7.55 -8.02 -12.12
N LEU A 25 8.09 -9.07 -12.73
CA LEU A 25 9.41 -9.61 -12.41
C LEU A 25 10.52 -8.58 -12.69
N LEU A 26 10.46 -7.87 -13.81
CA LEU A 26 11.39 -6.77 -14.12
C LEU A 26 11.32 -5.66 -13.09
N TYR A 27 10.12 -5.26 -12.68
CA TYR A 27 9.91 -4.28 -11.62
C TYR A 27 10.56 -4.71 -10.30
N GLN A 28 10.26 -5.93 -9.83
CA GLN A 28 10.82 -6.46 -8.58
C GLN A 28 12.36 -6.60 -8.65
N ASN A 29 12.90 -6.97 -9.80
CA ASN A 29 14.33 -7.10 -9.98
C ASN A 29 15.04 -5.75 -9.93
N ASN A 30 14.47 -4.70 -10.52
CA ASN A 30 15.03 -3.35 -10.44
C ASN A 30 15.01 -2.78 -9.00
N GLU A 31 14.00 -3.11 -8.18
CA GLU A 31 13.98 -2.71 -6.77
C GLU A 31 15.05 -3.43 -5.93
N ARG A 32 15.42 -4.68 -6.31
CA ARG A 32 16.41 -5.50 -5.58
C ARG A 32 17.84 -5.31 -6.08
N ALA A 33 18.03 -4.89 -7.32
CA ALA A 33 19.33 -4.80 -7.96
C ALA A 33 20.39 -3.97 -7.20
N PRO A 34 20.03 -2.87 -6.48
CA PRO A 34 21.00 -2.15 -5.65
C PRO A 34 21.52 -2.95 -4.45
N HIS A 35 20.86 -4.06 -4.09
CA HIS A 35 21.15 -4.83 -2.87
C HIS A 35 21.66 -6.24 -3.12
N ILE A 36 21.66 -6.71 -4.38
CA ILE A 36 22.06 -8.09 -4.74
C ILE A 36 22.87 -8.05 -6.02
N ASP A 37 24.20 -8.16 -5.91
CA ASP A 37 25.10 -8.29 -7.04
C ASP A 37 24.80 -9.56 -7.84
N GLY A 38 24.57 -9.42 -9.14
CA GLY A 38 24.54 -10.53 -10.10
C GLY A 38 23.17 -10.94 -10.64
N LEU A 39 22.06 -10.34 -10.26
CA LEU A 39 20.74 -10.62 -10.84
C LEU A 39 20.39 -9.67 -12.00
N ALA A 40 21.22 -9.63 -13.04
CA ALA A 40 20.91 -8.85 -14.24
C ALA A 40 19.95 -9.63 -15.15
N LEU A 41 18.64 -9.55 -14.92
CA LEU A 41 17.59 -10.01 -15.84
C LEU A 41 17.29 -8.99 -16.95
N ALA A 42 18.19 -8.03 -17.18
CA ALA A 42 17.97 -6.93 -18.11
C ALA A 42 18.18 -7.35 -19.57
N TYR A 43 17.15 -7.83 -20.22
CA TYR A 43 17.10 -7.96 -21.68
C TYR A 43 16.63 -6.69 -22.40
N ALA A 44 16.12 -5.70 -21.64
CA ALA A 44 15.66 -4.43 -22.16
C ALA A 44 16.11 -3.28 -21.25
N HIS A 45 16.28 -2.08 -21.83
CA HIS A 45 16.49 -0.86 -21.04
C HIS A 45 15.22 -0.56 -20.25
N THR A 46 15.24 -0.85 -18.96
CA THR A 46 14.10 -0.65 -18.06
C THR A 46 14.49 0.36 -16.99
N LYS A 47 13.65 1.36 -16.74
CA LYS A 47 13.80 2.31 -15.64
C LYS A 47 12.55 2.26 -14.76
N VAL A 48 12.72 1.92 -13.50
CA VAL A 48 11.70 2.02 -12.47
C VAL A 48 11.89 3.34 -11.75
N LEU A 49 10.80 4.06 -11.51
CA LEU A 49 10.84 5.30 -10.73
C LEU A 49 10.96 4.92 -9.26
N GLU A 50 12.01 5.43 -8.61
CA GLU A 50 12.25 5.18 -7.20
C GLU A 50 11.31 6.04 -6.33
N VAL A 51 10.73 5.40 -5.33
CA VAL A 51 10.03 6.12 -4.27
C VAL A 51 11.09 6.77 -3.36
N PRO A 52 10.92 8.03 -2.91
CA PRO A 52 11.87 8.67 -2.01
C PRO A 52 12.18 7.78 -0.81
N ASP A 53 13.46 7.53 -0.57
CA ASP A 53 13.89 6.81 0.62
C ASP A 53 13.50 7.61 1.86
N ARG A 54 12.90 6.92 2.82
CA ARG A 54 12.51 7.46 4.12
C ARG A 54 13.16 6.61 5.18
N PRO A 55 14.40 6.92 5.53
CA PRO A 55 15.20 6.07 6.39
C PRO A 55 14.52 5.87 7.75
N ILE A 56 14.45 4.61 8.15
CA ILE A 56 13.95 4.18 9.45
C ILE A 56 15.14 3.59 10.19
N ARG A 57 15.45 4.16 11.34
CA ARG A 57 16.57 3.70 12.15
C ARG A 57 16.32 2.28 12.67
N PRO A 58 17.32 1.39 12.66
CA PRO A 58 17.19 0.03 13.20
C PRO A 58 16.74 -0.01 14.67
N GLU A 59 17.13 1.01 15.47
CA GLU A 59 16.76 1.17 16.88
C GLU A 59 15.24 1.38 17.06
N ILE A 60 14.57 1.93 16.05
CA ILE A 60 13.10 2.07 16.00
C ILE A 60 12.46 0.78 15.50
N LEU A 61 13.00 0.20 14.43
CA LEU A 61 12.37 -0.91 13.74
C LEU A 61 12.41 -2.21 14.55
N ARG A 62 13.53 -2.51 15.24
CA ARG A 62 13.69 -3.76 16.00
C ARG A 62 12.67 -3.92 17.13
N PRO A 63 12.51 -2.95 18.06
CA PRO A 63 11.49 -3.06 19.11
C PRO A 63 10.06 -3.06 18.53
N LEU A 64 9.80 -2.34 17.45
CA LEU A 64 8.52 -2.34 16.77
C LEU A 64 8.15 -3.73 16.22
N LEU A 65 9.12 -4.40 15.56
CA LEU A 65 8.92 -5.76 15.06
C LEU A 65 8.73 -6.77 16.21
N ALA A 66 9.47 -6.61 17.30
CA ALA A 66 9.32 -7.44 18.49
C ALA A 66 7.93 -7.28 19.11
N ALA A 67 7.45 -6.03 19.24
CA ALA A 67 6.12 -5.73 19.76
C ALA A 67 5.02 -6.33 18.86
N CYS A 68 5.10 -6.14 17.53
CA CYS A 68 4.14 -6.74 16.58
C CYS A 68 4.09 -8.28 16.66
N ARG A 69 5.26 -8.92 16.84
CA ARG A 69 5.36 -10.39 16.89
C ARG A 69 4.78 -10.98 18.18
N ASN A 70 5.03 -10.30 19.29
CA ASN A 70 4.76 -10.83 20.62
C ASN A 70 3.52 -10.20 21.29
N GLY A 71 2.77 -9.34 20.59
CA GLY A 71 1.60 -8.65 21.12
C GLY A 71 1.89 -7.71 22.29
N LEU A 72 3.05 -7.04 22.25
CA LEU A 72 3.49 -6.15 23.32
C LEU A 72 3.09 -4.70 23.07
N ARG A 73 2.93 -3.94 24.15
CA ARG A 73 2.83 -2.48 24.10
C ARG A 73 4.20 -1.86 23.83
N LEU A 74 4.16 -0.69 23.23
CA LEU A 74 5.35 0.07 22.89
C LEU A 74 5.13 1.54 23.25
N GLU A 75 6.03 2.12 24.01
CA GLU A 75 6.09 3.57 24.16
C GLU A 75 6.92 4.16 23.02
N ILE A 76 6.35 5.15 22.33
CA ILE A 76 6.99 5.81 21.20
C ILE A 76 6.93 7.32 21.35
N GLU A 77 7.94 8.00 20.86
CA GLU A 77 7.90 9.42 20.56
C GLU A 77 7.40 9.59 19.11
N TYR A 78 6.32 10.33 18.91
CA TYR A 78 5.69 10.49 17.61
C TYR A 78 5.40 11.96 17.27
N VAL A 79 5.64 12.31 15.98
CA VAL A 79 5.30 13.64 15.44
C VAL A 79 4.19 13.49 14.41
N SER A 80 3.04 14.12 14.62
CA SER A 80 1.96 14.16 13.64
C SER A 80 1.96 15.48 12.87
N LEU A 81 1.29 15.52 11.70
CA LEU A 81 1.13 16.79 10.98
C LEU A 81 0.20 17.75 11.70
N ASN A 82 -0.80 17.21 12.41
CA ASN A 82 -1.76 18.02 13.15
C ASN A 82 -1.17 18.56 14.46
N THR A 83 -0.19 17.84 15.02
CA THR A 83 0.52 18.22 16.23
C THR A 83 2.01 18.07 15.95
N PRO A 84 2.69 19.10 15.45
CA PRO A 84 4.08 18.99 14.99
C PRO A 84 5.11 18.86 16.12
N ASN A 85 4.67 18.92 17.37
CA ASN A 85 5.50 18.65 18.52
C ASN A 85 5.64 17.15 18.77
N VAL A 86 6.76 16.75 19.34
CA VAL A 86 6.97 15.37 19.78
C VAL A 86 6.00 15.05 20.92
N GLU A 87 5.25 13.99 20.76
CA GLU A 87 4.36 13.47 21.80
C GLU A 87 4.69 12.02 22.11
N ILE A 88 4.68 11.68 23.37
CA ILE A 88 4.76 10.29 23.83
C ILE A 88 3.42 9.61 23.57
N ARG A 89 3.45 8.43 22.99
CA ARG A 89 2.31 7.58 22.69
C ARG A 89 2.55 6.16 23.16
N LEU A 90 1.57 5.61 23.85
CA LEU A 90 1.49 4.18 24.13
C LEU A 90 0.68 3.53 23.02
N ILE A 91 1.28 2.58 22.33
CA ILE A 91 0.64 1.85 21.24
C ILE A 91 0.80 0.33 21.40
N ALA A 92 -0.16 -0.43 20.89
CA ALA A 92 -0.05 -1.87 20.69
C ALA A 92 0.01 -2.16 19.18
N PRO A 93 1.21 -2.25 18.60
CA PRO A 93 1.37 -2.44 17.17
C PRO A 93 1.11 -3.90 16.79
N HIS A 94 0.48 -4.14 15.61
CA HIS A 94 0.23 -5.50 15.15
C HIS A 94 0.63 -5.78 13.69
N THR A 95 0.63 -4.79 12.80
CA THR A 95 0.94 -5.03 11.39
C THR A 95 1.66 -3.86 10.73
N LEU A 96 2.74 -4.19 9.99
CA LEU A 96 3.40 -3.23 9.10
C LEU A 96 2.67 -3.19 7.76
N VAL A 97 2.46 -1.99 7.24
CA VAL A 97 1.79 -1.74 5.96
C VAL A 97 2.66 -0.86 5.08
N TYR A 98 2.94 -1.30 3.86
CA TYR A 98 3.54 -0.47 2.83
C TYR A 98 2.45 0.05 1.89
N SER A 99 2.28 1.36 1.83
CA SER A 99 1.22 1.99 1.02
C SER A 99 1.60 2.23 -0.45
N GLY A 100 2.78 1.77 -0.88
CA GLY A 100 3.37 2.11 -2.17
C GLY A 100 4.24 3.38 -2.13
N MET A 101 4.10 4.21 -1.08
CA MET A 101 4.85 5.45 -0.90
C MET A 101 5.65 5.50 0.40
N ARG A 102 5.19 4.82 1.45
CA ARG A 102 5.81 4.84 2.77
C ARG A 102 5.31 3.70 3.65
N TRP A 103 6.09 3.37 4.66
CA TRP A 103 5.75 2.40 5.67
C TRP A 103 4.91 3.01 6.80
N HIS A 104 3.92 2.27 7.24
CA HIS A 104 3.11 2.54 8.43
C HIS A 104 3.12 1.32 9.34
N VAL A 105 2.81 1.52 10.60
CA VAL A 105 2.40 0.45 11.49
C VAL A 105 0.96 0.69 11.93
N ARG A 106 0.13 -0.33 11.79
CA ARG A 106 -1.23 -0.37 12.36
C ARG A 106 -1.13 -0.75 13.81
N ALA A 107 -1.70 0.05 14.71
CA ALA A 107 -1.59 -0.12 16.15
C ALA A 107 -2.83 0.41 16.86
N TYR A 108 -3.17 -0.19 17.99
CA TYR A 108 -4.07 0.44 18.95
C TYR A 108 -3.35 1.58 19.65
N CYS A 109 -3.97 2.75 19.71
CA CYS A 109 -3.44 3.93 20.41
C CYS A 109 -4.18 4.12 21.71
N GLU A 110 -3.53 3.98 22.86
CA GLU A 110 -4.16 4.09 24.17
C GLU A 110 -4.69 5.52 24.42
N LYS A 111 -3.97 6.55 23.97
CA LYS A 111 -4.43 7.95 24.07
C LYS A 111 -5.77 8.17 23.35
N ASN A 112 -5.91 7.63 22.15
CA ASN A 112 -7.11 7.82 21.32
C ASN A 112 -8.17 6.72 21.52
N ARG A 113 -7.82 5.61 22.19
CA ARG A 113 -8.67 4.42 22.40
C ARG A 113 -9.24 3.86 21.10
N GLN A 114 -8.39 3.80 20.05
CA GLN A 114 -8.76 3.30 18.73
C GLN A 114 -7.54 2.81 17.97
N TYR A 115 -7.75 1.95 16.98
CA TYR A 115 -6.72 1.52 16.05
C TYR A 115 -6.41 2.63 15.05
N ARG A 116 -5.13 2.91 14.86
CA ARG A 116 -4.63 3.96 13.97
C ARG A 116 -3.37 3.50 13.24
N ASP A 117 -3.05 4.23 12.15
CA ASP A 117 -1.82 4.03 11.40
C ASP A 117 -0.78 5.07 11.80
N PHE A 118 0.40 4.62 12.19
CA PHE A 118 1.54 5.46 12.52
C PHE A 118 2.58 5.38 11.41
N VAL A 119 2.97 6.52 10.84
CA VAL A 119 3.99 6.60 9.80
C VAL A 119 5.35 6.33 10.43
N LEU A 120 6.08 5.30 9.98
CA LEU A 120 7.34 4.91 10.60
C LEU A 120 8.39 6.02 10.60
N SER A 121 8.50 6.78 9.52
CA SER A 121 9.45 7.90 9.40
C SER A 121 9.13 9.10 10.30
N ARG A 122 8.03 9.06 11.05
CA ARG A 122 7.64 10.07 12.03
C ARG A 122 7.89 9.65 13.48
N LEU A 123 8.35 8.42 13.71
CA LEU A 123 8.82 7.99 15.03
C LEU A 123 10.14 8.69 15.34
N ARG A 124 10.30 9.08 16.60
CA ARG A 124 11.48 9.74 17.13
C ARG A 124 12.00 8.94 18.33
N GLY A 125 13.11 9.36 18.91
CA GLY A 125 13.68 8.71 20.07
C GLY A 125 14.00 7.23 19.85
N ASN A 126 14.02 6.46 20.92
CA ASN A 126 14.13 5.01 20.94
C ASN A 126 12.87 4.46 21.60
N PRO A 127 12.09 3.61 20.90
CA PRO A 127 10.90 3.01 21.51
C PRO A 127 11.23 2.07 22.65
N ASP A 128 10.43 2.12 23.72
CA ASP A 128 10.55 1.23 24.87
C ASP A 128 9.49 0.13 24.81
N LEU A 129 9.95 -1.13 24.88
CA LEU A 129 9.06 -2.29 24.96
C LEU A 129 8.45 -2.39 26.35
N LEU A 130 7.15 -2.63 26.39
CA LEU A 130 6.38 -2.81 27.61
C LEU A 130 5.77 -4.22 27.66
N ASP A 131 4.88 -4.45 28.62
CA ASP A 131 4.12 -5.67 28.82
C ASP A 131 3.13 -5.97 27.68
N ALA A 132 2.48 -7.13 27.74
CA ALA A 132 1.50 -7.57 26.76
C ALA A 132 0.28 -6.63 26.70
N SER A 133 -0.27 -6.50 25.51
CA SER A 133 -1.50 -5.73 25.27
C SER A 133 -2.72 -6.64 25.22
N GLU A 134 -3.83 -6.17 25.80
CA GLU A 134 -5.15 -6.76 25.58
C GLU A 134 -5.73 -6.39 24.21
N ASN A 135 -5.26 -5.29 23.60
CA ASN A 135 -5.73 -4.80 22.31
C ASN A 135 -4.94 -5.46 21.16
N THR A 136 -5.40 -6.64 20.78
CA THR A 136 -4.76 -7.47 19.76
C THR A 136 -5.27 -7.15 18.35
N ARG A 137 -4.62 -7.73 17.33
CA ARG A 137 -5.03 -7.60 15.94
C ARG A 137 -6.45 -8.10 15.68
N GLU A 138 -6.87 -9.14 16.40
CA GLU A 138 -8.19 -9.78 16.27
C GLU A 138 -9.32 -8.82 16.68
N LEU A 139 -9.03 -7.84 17.55
CA LEU A 139 -9.98 -6.83 17.99
C LEU A 139 -10.03 -5.60 17.08
N ASP A 140 -9.14 -5.49 16.10
CA ASP A 140 -9.20 -4.42 15.09
C ASP A 140 -10.26 -4.76 14.02
N GLU A 141 -11.49 -4.31 14.25
CA GLU A 141 -12.61 -4.57 13.33
C GLU A 141 -12.34 -4.03 11.92
N ASP A 142 -11.75 -2.83 11.79
CA ASP A 142 -11.44 -2.24 10.48
C ASP A 142 -10.34 -3.01 9.75
N TRP A 143 -9.45 -3.65 10.49
CA TRP A 143 -8.46 -4.55 9.92
C TRP A 143 -9.04 -5.89 9.48
N ASN A 144 -9.96 -6.42 10.24
CA ASN A 144 -10.52 -7.77 10.02
C ASN A 144 -11.73 -7.78 9.09
N THR A 145 -12.24 -6.62 8.67
CA THR A 145 -13.36 -6.52 7.73
C THR A 145 -12.88 -6.08 6.35
N GLU A 146 -13.27 -6.84 5.33
CA GLU A 146 -13.01 -6.48 3.92
C GLU A 146 -14.25 -5.84 3.29
N VAL A 147 -13.99 -4.87 2.41
CA VAL A 147 -15.02 -4.15 1.65
C VAL A 147 -14.62 -4.03 0.18
N PRO A 148 -15.57 -4.11 -0.75
CA PRO A 148 -15.30 -3.86 -2.15
C PRO A 148 -15.15 -2.35 -2.41
N ILE A 149 -14.12 -1.98 -3.16
CA ILE A 149 -13.94 -0.67 -3.75
C ILE A 149 -14.25 -0.84 -5.24
N ILE A 150 -15.26 -0.14 -5.73
CA ILE A 150 -15.74 -0.30 -7.10
C ILE A 150 -15.33 0.93 -7.91
N PHE A 151 -14.37 0.74 -8.81
CA PHE A 151 -13.95 1.76 -9.76
C PHE A 151 -14.73 1.63 -11.07
N THR A 152 -15.07 2.77 -11.67
CA THR A 152 -15.69 2.88 -12.99
C THR A 152 -14.99 3.97 -13.79
N PRO A 153 -15.04 3.97 -15.12
CA PRO A 153 -14.63 5.14 -15.89
C PRO A 153 -15.42 6.38 -15.46
N ASP A 154 -14.77 7.54 -15.51
CA ASP A 154 -15.48 8.80 -15.24
C ASP A 154 -16.59 9.01 -16.28
N SER A 155 -17.82 9.20 -15.84
CA SER A 155 -18.99 9.37 -16.69
C SER A 155 -18.95 10.62 -17.59
N ARG A 156 -18.04 11.56 -17.33
CA ARG A 156 -17.79 12.74 -18.16
C ARG A 156 -16.95 12.44 -19.40
N LEU A 157 -16.28 11.28 -19.45
CA LEU A 157 -15.59 10.78 -20.64
C LEU A 157 -16.60 10.33 -21.70
N ASN A 158 -16.28 10.50 -22.98
CA ASN A 158 -17.10 9.96 -24.05
C ASN A 158 -17.01 8.42 -24.14
N ALA A 159 -17.92 7.78 -24.88
CA ALA A 159 -18.01 6.32 -24.94
C ALA A 159 -16.70 5.65 -25.43
N ALA A 160 -16.01 6.26 -26.40
CA ALA A 160 -14.75 5.72 -26.91
C ALA A 160 -13.63 5.79 -25.84
N GLN A 161 -13.54 6.91 -25.12
CA GLN A 161 -12.61 7.06 -24.01
C GLN A 161 -12.91 6.08 -22.88
N GLN A 162 -14.19 5.90 -22.51
CA GLN A 162 -14.57 4.93 -21.49
C GLN A 162 -14.14 3.50 -21.86
N CYS A 163 -14.32 3.09 -23.13
CA CYS A 163 -13.88 1.78 -23.61
C CYS A 163 -12.36 1.59 -23.51
N ILE A 164 -11.57 2.64 -23.77
CA ILE A 164 -10.11 2.61 -23.58
C ILE A 164 -9.77 2.38 -22.10
N ILE A 165 -10.39 3.14 -21.20
CA ILE A 165 -10.16 3.02 -19.75
C ILE A 165 -10.59 1.65 -19.21
N GLU A 166 -11.71 1.11 -19.69
CA GLU A 166 -12.13 -0.26 -19.33
C GLU A 166 -11.05 -1.29 -19.68
N THR A 167 -10.47 -1.16 -20.88
CA THR A 167 -9.39 -2.05 -21.34
C THR A 167 -8.12 -1.87 -20.53
N ASP A 168 -7.67 -0.63 -20.30
CA ASP A 168 -6.43 -0.30 -19.58
C ASP A 168 -6.45 -0.81 -18.13
N PHE A 169 -7.61 -0.73 -17.48
CA PHE A 169 -7.78 -1.20 -16.09
C PHE A 169 -8.29 -2.64 -16.00
N GLY A 170 -8.47 -3.36 -17.11
CA GLY A 170 -8.98 -4.74 -17.12
C GLY A 170 -10.38 -4.85 -16.51
N MET A 171 -11.25 -3.88 -16.75
CA MET A 171 -12.59 -3.84 -16.17
C MET A 171 -13.49 -4.89 -16.80
N THR A 172 -14.38 -5.45 -16.01
CA THR A 172 -15.43 -6.37 -16.47
C THR A 172 -16.80 -5.71 -16.27
N GLY A 173 -17.54 -5.56 -17.36
CA GLY A 173 -18.85 -4.88 -17.34
C GLY A 173 -18.75 -3.43 -16.86
N GLY A 174 -17.70 -2.72 -17.29
CA GLY A 174 -17.46 -1.32 -16.94
C GLY A 174 -17.02 -1.09 -15.50
N LYS A 175 -16.55 -2.13 -14.79
CA LYS A 175 -16.17 -2.05 -13.38
C LYS A 175 -14.88 -2.80 -13.08
N LEU A 176 -14.05 -2.20 -12.23
CA LEU A 176 -12.95 -2.87 -11.53
C LEU A 176 -13.33 -2.96 -10.05
N VAL A 177 -13.41 -4.17 -9.51
CA VAL A 177 -13.71 -4.41 -8.09
C VAL A 177 -12.43 -4.82 -7.38
N VAL A 178 -12.02 -4.05 -6.40
CA VAL A 178 -10.83 -4.32 -5.56
C VAL A 178 -11.29 -4.58 -4.15
N SER A 179 -11.09 -5.80 -3.61
CA SER A 179 -11.31 -6.07 -2.19
C SER A 179 -10.20 -5.47 -1.36
N SER A 180 -10.56 -4.80 -0.27
CA SER A 180 -9.61 -4.20 0.66
C SER A 180 -10.13 -4.23 2.09
N ARG A 181 -9.22 -4.31 3.05
CA ARG A 181 -9.56 -4.07 4.46
C ARG A 181 -10.06 -2.64 4.64
N LYS A 182 -11.08 -2.44 5.48
CA LYS A 182 -11.61 -1.09 5.79
C LYS A 182 -10.49 -0.11 6.16
N ALA A 183 -9.55 -0.54 7.01
CA ALA A 183 -8.40 0.25 7.45
C ALA A 183 -7.51 0.74 6.29
N LEU A 184 -7.51 0.04 5.15
CA LEU A 184 -6.62 0.31 4.02
C LEU A 184 -7.30 1.03 2.84
N VAL A 185 -8.60 1.28 2.90
CA VAL A 185 -9.38 1.90 1.80
C VAL A 185 -8.72 3.20 1.32
N LYS A 186 -8.33 4.09 2.22
CA LYS A 186 -7.68 5.36 1.86
C LYS A 186 -6.37 5.18 1.08
N TYR A 187 -5.60 4.14 1.39
CA TYR A 187 -4.34 3.85 0.69
C TYR A 187 -4.57 3.24 -0.69
N VAL A 188 -5.59 2.38 -0.83
CA VAL A 188 -6.00 1.85 -2.14
C VAL A 188 -6.43 3.00 -3.04
N LEU A 189 -7.29 3.91 -2.59
CA LEU A 189 -7.72 5.06 -3.39
C LEU A 189 -6.53 5.92 -3.82
N ALA A 190 -5.63 6.22 -2.89
CA ALA A 190 -4.41 6.99 -3.20
C ALA A 190 -3.51 6.28 -4.23
N ARG A 191 -3.42 4.93 -4.19
CA ARG A 191 -2.65 4.14 -5.16
C ARG A 191 -3.25 4.20 -6.56
N TYR A 192 -4.57 4.28 -6.67
CA TYR A 192 -5.30 4.48 -7.93
C TYR A 192 -5.41 5.97 -8.31
N GLN A 193 -4.76 6.87 -7.56
CA GLN A 193 -4.77 8.32 -7.78
C GLN A 193 -6.18 8.92 -7.77
N VAL A 194 -7.08 8.35 -6.98
CA VAL A 194 -8.45 8.84 -6.81
C VAL A 194 -8.57 9.55 -5.46
N ASP A 195 -8.80 10.86 -5.49
CA ASP A 195 -9.21 11.62 -4.30
C ASP A 195 -10.72 11.85 -4.33
N PRO A 196 -11.51 11.13 -3.52
CA PRO A 196 -12.95 11.26 -3.52
C PRO A 196 -13.46 12.61 -2.97
N ARG A 197 -12.57 13.41 -2.35
CA ARG A 197 -12.88 14.74 -1.82
C ARG A 197 -12.66 15.83 -2.86
N ASN A 198 -11.80 15.55 -3.85
CA ASN A 198 -11.40 16.53 -4.85
C ASN A 198 -11.32 15.87 -6.23
N GLN A 199 -12.49 15.77 -6.89
CA GLN A 199 -12.54 15.24 -8.24
C GLN A 199 -11.88 16.23 -9.20
N ALA A 200 -10.96 15.75 -10.04
CA ALA A 200 -10.29 16.58 -11.04
C ALA A 200 -11.28 17.29 -11.96
N THR A 201 -11.02 18.54 -12.31
CA THR A 201 -11.86 19.33 -13.23
C THR A 201 -11.87 18.69 -14.62
N ASN A 202 -10.69 18.21 -15.08
CA ASN A 202 -10.56 17.47 -16.33
C ASN A 202 -10.69 15.95 -16.07
N PRO A 203 -11.70 15.26 -16.63
CA PRO A 203 -11.86 13.83 -16.46
C PRO A 203 -10.74 12.99 -17.08
N GLU A 204 -9.98 13.52 -18.04
CA GLU A 204 -8.82 12.84 -18.61
C GLU A 204 -7.62 12.80 -17.63
N ALA A 205 -7.57 13.73 -16.67
CA ALA A 205 -6.54 13.74 -15.61
C ALA A 205 -6.84 12.74 -14.49
N GLN A 206 -8.10 12.40 -14.26
CA GLN A 206 -8.54 11.40 -13.29
C GLN A 206 -9.55 10.48 -13.95
N GLN A 207 -9.09 9.57 -14.75
CA GLN A 207 -9.87 8.76 -15.69
C GLN A 207 -10.89 7.83 -15.04
N ILE A 208 -10.70 7.48 -13.77
CA ILE A 208 -11.58 6.58 -13.01
C ILE A 208 -12.14 7.28 -11.76
N VAL A 209 -13.31 6.83 -11.35
CA VAL A 209 -14.00 7.29 -10.14
C VAL A 209 -14.46 6.10 -9.30
N VAL A 210 -14.74 6.34 -8.02
CA VAL A 210 -15.30 5.32 -7.12
C VAL A 210 -16.82 5.43 -7.13
N SER A 211 -17.49 4.39 -7.64
CA SER A 211 -18.97 4.41 -7.77
C SER A 211 -19.68 4.21 -6.43
N ASN A 212 -19.09 3.44 -5.49
CA ASN A 212 -19.66 3.20 -4.17
C ASN A 212 -19.06 4.09 -3.05
N ILE A 213 -18.63 5.30 -3.39
CA ILE A 213 -17.96 6.21 -2.45
C ILE A 213 -18.78 6.52 -1.19
N LYS A 214 -20.12 6.54 -1.28
CA LYS A 214 -20.99 6.79 -0.14
C LYS A 214 -20.84 5.74 0.96
N GLU A 215 -20.65 4.48 0.56
CA GLU A 215 -20.43 3.36 1.47
C GLU A 215 -19.07 3.42 2.15
N LEU A 216 -18.05 3.93 1.42
CA LEU A 216 -16.67 3.99 1.88
C LEU A 216 -16.35 5.21 2.76
N ARG A 217 -17.19 6.25 2.75
CA ARG A 217 -16.97 7.51 3.50
C ARG A 217 -16.58 7.34 4.96
N PRO A 218 -17.19 6.43 5.75
CA PRO A 218 -16.82 6.29 7.16
C PRO A 218 -15.34 5.98 7.37
N TRP A 219 -14.69 5.29 6.42
CA TRP A 219 -13.29 4.87 6.53
C TRP A 219 -12.27 5.83 5.89
N LEU A 220 -12.75 6.93 5.31
CA LEU A 220 -11.89 7.96 4.71
C LEU A 220 -11.56 9.09 5.68
N MET A 221 -12.26 9.21 6.80
CA MET A 221 -12.23 10.37 7.71
C MET A 221 -11.36 10.14 8.96
N HIS A 222 -10.70 9.01 9.10
CA HIS A 222 -9.83 8.71 10.24
C HIS A 222 -8.38 9.10 9.96
N ASP A 223 -8.03 10.37 10.17
CA ASP A 223 -6.66 10.88 10.31
C ASP A 223 -6.33 11.20 11.76
#